data_d7faac2ac1a8ea106ba87e3e0f1ecabc
#
_entry.id   d7faac2ac1a8ea106ba87e3e0f1ecabc
#
_cell.length_a   1.000
_cell.length_b   1.000
_cell.length_c   1.000
_cell.angle_alpha   90.00
_cell.angle_beta   90.00
_cell.angle_gamma   90.00
#
_symmetry.space_group_name_H-M   'P 1'
#
loop_
_entity.id
_entity.type
_entity.pdbx_description
1 polymer ?
#
loop_
_entity_poly.entity_id
_entity_poly.type
_entity_poly.pdbx_seq_one_letter_code
_entity_poly.pdbx_strand_id
1 'polypeptide(L)'
;MKKILTLFLLLNSILIFSQNDCSDAIEVCGNGGYQDLTAIGVGIQELNSSNTCSSQENNSLWFKASINTAGNLGFTLTPTFADGTTNTDLSVDFDFFLFGPNVDCGNIGQAIRCSTTNPVAAGSSSNLTGMNTTETDTAEGPGPGGNNFVSDIDVLAGESYFLVIDRPIGTSNFKIDWIGSATFNDPPTATPPSIGEVYDQIVCDTDGVIDNSSVFDLTLNEGSLLNGQTNILTSYHTSINDAITNENPIADPINFINTSSPQDIYVRLTDQTTFCFDTTDFQLLVPTQPTANTPNAYEVCDDLSADGYYSNFLLNSKDSEVLITQDQTLFNISYHLTFNDADNNMAPLDKENPYTNISQNTQTIFVRIENKTQTDCYEITSFDLVINSLPVVNNLINIEECDIDGDATVVFDLSVNTNESLGLQINTTVSYFISEIDAQSNNAPLINPSAFTNTSSPQTIYIRLSDNNSGCFIVSNFTISATSLPVPVQPIDYEICDDNSDGDDTNGFIQNFLLSSKDNEILGSLDASQYTISYHTSLIGAQTNNSTDVINKFNPYSNTSI
;
A
#
# COMPACT_ATOMS: atom_id res chain seq x y z
N MET A 1 10.81 -52.95 -16.73
CA MET A 1 11.98 -52.77 -15.89
C MET A 1 11.60 -51.91 -14.71
N LYS A 2 11.32 -52.55 -13.55
CA LYS A 2 10.98 -51.88 -12.28
C LYS A 2 12.25 -51.33 -11.67
N LYS A 3 12.40 -50.02 -11.50
CA LYS A 3 13.44 -49.42 -10.67
C LYS A 3 12.91 -49.41 -9.22
N ILE A 4 13.56 -50.22 -8.40
CA ILE A 4 13.42 -50.22 -6.95
C ILE A 4 14.17 -48.98 -6.46
N LEU A 5 13.43 -48.01 -5.91
CA LEU A 5 13.96 -46.84 -5.20
C LEU A 5 14.19 -47.28 -3.74
N THR A 6 15.44 -47.58 -3.40
CA THR A 6 15.83 -47.88 -2.01
C THR A 6 15.90 -46.55 -1.25
N LEU A 7 14.91 -46.31 -0.42
CA LEU A 7 14.83 -45.20 0.53
C LEU A 7 15.82 -45.51 1.68
N PHE A 8 16.99 -44.87 1.69
CA PHE A 8 17.87 -44.83 2.86
C PHE A 8 17.20 -43.88 3.89
N LEU A 9 16.49 -44.43 4.86
CA LEU A 9 16.21 -43.72 6.10
C LEU A 9 17.53 -43.59 6.87
N LEU A 10 18.18 -42.43 6.77
CA LEU A 10 19.11 -41.96 7.77
C LEU A 10 18.28 -41.67 9.04
N LEU A 11 18.25 -42.60 9.96
CA LEU A 11 17.95 -42.28 11.36
C LEU A 11 19.10 -41.39 11.84
N ASN A 12 18.94 -40.08 11.75
CA ASN A 12 19.62 -39.20 12.67
C ASN A 12 18.99 -39.49 14.05
N SER A 13 19.68 -40.28 14.85
CA SER A 13 19.49 -40.23 16.28
C SER A 13 19.92 -38.83 16.72
N ILE A 14 18.93 -37.95 16.89
CA ILE A 14 19.11 -36.74 17.67
C ILE A 14 19.43 -37.24 19.08
N LEU A 15 20.71 -37.20 19.44
CA LEU A 15 21.13 -37.29 20.83
C LEU A 15 20.59 -35.98 21.45
N ILE A 16 19.42 -36.09 22.06
CA ILE A 16 18.90 -35.08 22.96
C ILE A 16 19.84 -35.12 24.16
N PHE A 17 20.80 -34.23 24.21
CA PHE A 17 21.57 -33.98 25.43
C PHE A 17 20.61 -33.26 26.38
N SER A 18 19.94 -34.04 27.20
CA SER A 18 19.15 -33.53 28.30
C SER A 18 20.12 -33.24 29.45
N GLN A 19 19.94 -32.13 30.17
CA GLN A 19 20.71 -31.81 31.39
C GLN A 19 20.38 -32.74 32.55
N ASN A 20 20.01 -33.94 32.22
CA ASN A 20 19.73 -35.06 33.14
C ASN A 20 21.02 -35.77 33.58
N ASP A 21 22.16 -35.35 33.01
CA ASP A 21 23.45 -35.98 33.28
C ASP A 21 24.37 -34.97 34.02
N CYS A 22 25.22 -35.51 34.88
CA CYS A 22 26.22 -34.73 35.61
C CYS A 22 27.10 -33.85 34.69
N SER A 23 27.45 -34.40 33.50
CA SER A 23 28.33 -33.70 32.54
C SER A 23 27.71 -32.44 31.96
N ASP A 24 26.41 -32.34 31.94
CA ASP A 24 25.63 -31.26 31.32
C ASP A 24 24.88 -30.42 32.37
N ALA A 25 25.32 -30.50 33.66
CA ALA A 25 24.73 -29.78 34.76
C ALA A 25 24.68 -28.27 34.55
N ILE A 26 23.57 -27.63 34.87
CA ILE A 26 23.38 -26.17 34.82
C ILE A 26 24.28 -25.52 35.84
N GLU A 27 25.21 -24.65 35.40
CA GLU A 27 26.00 -23.84 36.34
C GLU A 27 25.08 -22.82 37.06
N VAL A 28 25.15 -22.80 38.38
CA VAL A 28 24.38 -21.86 39.22
C VAL A 28 25.07 -20.50 39.24
N CYS A 29 24.35 -19.48 38.83
CA CYS A 29 24.91 -18.13 38.70
C CYS A 29 24.03 -17.08 39.36
N GLY A 30 24.69 -16.16 40.07
CA GLY A 30 24.00 -15.17 40.88
C GLY A 30 23.21 -15.80 42.02
N ASN A 31 22.65 -14.98 42.88
CA ASN A 31 21.84 -15.44 44.04
C ASN A 31 20.34 -15.40 43.73
N GLY A 32 19.97 -15.22 42.47
CA GLY A 32 18.57 -15.31 41.99
C GLY A 32 18.07 -16.73 41.94
N GLY A 33 16.75 -16.93 42.07
CA GLY A 33 16.12 -18.23 41.88
C GLY A 33 15.97 -18.57 40.36
N TYR A 34 15.90 -19.84 40.07
CA TYR A 34 15.54 -20.37 38.75
C TYR A 34 14.04 -20.66 38.69
N GLN A 35 13.38 -20.33 37.59
CA GLN A 35 11.93 -20.56 37.42
C GLN A 35 11.66 -21.39 36.15
N ASP A 36 10.49 -22.00 36.09
CA ASP A 36 9.95 -22.76 34.95
C ASP A 36 10.82 -23.94 34.48
N LEU A 37 11.58 -24.53 35.40
CA LEU A 37 12.40 -25.70 35.13
C LEU A 37 11.56 -27.00 35.15
N THR A 38 11.96 -27.98 34.34
CA THR A 38 11.36 -29.31 34.27
C THR A 38 12.42 -30.37 34.41
N ALA A 39 12.14 -31.36 35.24
CA ALA A 39 12.92 -32.61 35.32
C ALA A 39 12.25 -33.68 34.45
N ILE A 40 12.92 -34.14 33.36
CA ILE A 40 12.37 -35.06 32.37
C ILE A 40 13.42 -36.09 31.94
N GLY A 41 13.13 -37.37 32.19
CA GLY A 41 14.05 -38.47 31.84
C GLY A 41 15.20 -38.63 32.82
N VAL A 42 16.05 -39.61 32.61
CA VAL A 42 17.15 -39.98 33.50
C VAL A 42 18.54 -39.84 32.85
N GLY A 43 18.59 -39.55 31.54
CA GLY A 43 19.88 -39.56 30.84
C GLY A 43 20.68 -40.86 31.07
N ILE A 44 21.92 -40.72 31.50
CA ILE A 44 22.73 -41.83 32.04
C ILE A 44 22.37 -42.02 33.49
N GLN A 45 22.06 -43.24 33.89
CA GLN A 45 21.70 -43.56 35.29
C GLN A 45 22.93 -43.44 36.21
N GLU A 46 23.17 -42.27 36.79
CA GLU A 46 24.29 -42.02 37.71
C GLU A 46 23.94 -42.25 39.16
N LEU A 47 22.65 -42.09 39.50
CA LEU A 47 22.15 -42.22 40.86
C LEU A 47 21.46 -43.55 41.10
N ASN A 48 21.79 -44.17 42.21
CA ASN A 48 21.21 -45.41 42.67
C ASN A 48 21.16 -45.47 44.20
N SER A 49 20.53 -46.48 44.77
CA SER A 49 20.34 -46.58 46.21
C SER A 49 21.62 -46.66 47.05
N SER A 50 22.80 -46.79 46.41
CA SER A 50 24.09 -46.81 47.14
C SER A 50 24.72 -45.45 47.31
N ASN A 51 24.32 -44.48 46.48
CA ASN A 51 24.85 -43.11 46.54
C ASN A 51 23.80 -42.04 46.86
N THR A 52 22.54 -42.43 46.99
CA THR A 52 21.40 -41.61 47.42
C THR A 52 20.82 -42.05 48.75
N CYS A 53 19.79 -41.35 49.28
CA CYS A 53 19.04 -41.75 50.48
C CYS A 53 18.02 -42.86 50.23
N SER A 54 18.44 -43.95 49.60
CA SER A 54 17.62 -45.09 49.21
C SER A 54 16.67 -44.87 48.04
N SER A 55 16.98 -43.90 47.19
CA SER A 55 16.26 -43.65 45.93
C SER A 55 17.11 -43.98 44.72
N GLN A 56 16.55 -43.74 43.56
CA GLN A 56 17.20 -43.80 42.25
C GLN A 56 16.72 -42.65 41.39
N GLU A 57 17.39 -42.37 40.32
CA GLU A 57 17.04 -41.35 39.37
C GLU A 57 15.83 -41.76 38.53
N ASN A 58 14.83 -40.87 38.41
CA ASN A 58 13.58 -41.11 37.69
C ASN A 58 13.36 -40.07 36.59
N ASN A 59 13.32 -38.79 36.96
CA ASN A 59 13.29 -37.63 36.09
C ASN A 59 14.16 -36.56 36.74
N SER A 60 15.39 -36.44 36.27
CA SER A 60 16.42 -35.61 36.92
C SER A 60 16.71 -34.34 36.18
N LEU A 61 17.22 -33.34 36.91
CA LEU A 61 17.87 -32.13 36.42
C LEU A 61 19.04 -31.82 37.33
N TRP A 62 20.21 -31.62 36.73
CA TRP A 62 21.45 -31.42 37.43
C TRP A 62 21.87 -29.96 37.46
N PHE A 63 22.29 -29.46 38.63
CA PHE A 63 22.90 -28.17 38.85
C PHE A 63 24.30 -28.31 39.37
N LYS A 64 25.20 -27.44 38.95
CA LYS A 64 26.54 -27.28 39.50
C LYS A 64 26.65 -25.94 40.18
N ALA A 65 26.79 -25.93 41.49
CA ALA A 65 26.90 -24.71 42.31
C ALA A 65 28.36 -24.44 42.63
N SER A 66 28.96 -23.46 41.92
CA SER A 66 30.34 -22.99 42.16
C SER A 66 30.32 -21.80 43.13
N ILE A 67 30.92 -21.95 44.30
CA ILE A 67 30.84 -20.99 45.39
C ILE A 67 31.83 -19.83 45.19
N ASN A 68 31.32 -18.62 45.08
CA ASN A 68 32.12 -17.39 44.99
C ASN A 68 32.49 -16.84 46.38
N THR A 69 31.53 -16.78 47.31
CA THR A 69 31.75 -16.33 48.68
C THR A 69 31.31 -17.39 49.68
N ALA A 70 32.18 -17.67 50.66
CA ALA A 70 31.88 -18.63 51.73
C ALA A 70 30.66 -18.20 52.57
N GLY A 71 29.91 -19.20 53.05
CA GLY A 71 28.70 -18.99 53.86
C GLY A 71 27.85 -20.24 54.02
N ASN A 72 26.59 -20.08 54.43
CA ASN A 72 25.63 -21.16 54.45
C ASN A 72 25.01 -21.32 53.06
N LEU A 73 24.85 -22.53 52.57
CA LEU A 73 24.17 -22.91 51.34
C LEU A 73 22.90 -23.68 51.66
N GLY A 74 21.77 -23.16 51.31
CA GLY A 74 20.48 -23.77 51.38
C GLY A 74 19.61 -23.36 50.18
N PHE A 75 18.46 -24.03 49.99
CA PHE A 75 17.50 -23.67 48.96
C PHE A 75 16.10 -24.16 49.36
N THR A 76 15.10 -23.57 48.69
CA THR A 76 13.70 -24.10 48.67
C THR A 76 13.30 -24.39 47.23
N LEU A 77 12.84 -25.62 46.98
CA LEU A 77 12.20 -26.03 45.74
C LEU A 77 10.69 -25.90 45.92
N THR A 78 10.05 -25.24 44.98
CA THR A 78 8.60 -25.08 44.95
C THR A 78 8.08 -25.62 43.61
N PRO A 79 7.20 -26.65 43.62
CA PRO A 79 6.53 -27.10 42.40
C PRO A 79 5.67 -26.01 41.80
N THR A 80 5.63 -25.92 40.44
CA THR A 80 4.86 -24.91 39.69
C THR A 80 4.08 -25.55 38.56
N PHE A 81 2.98 -24.89 38.15
CA PHE A 81 2.34 -25.13 36.86
C PHE A 81 3.12 -24.47 35.73
N ALA A 82 2.78 -24.80 34.50
CA ALA A 82 3.41 -24.22 33.30
C ALA A 82 3.19 -22.69 33.15
N ASP A 83 2.26 -22.11 33.89
CA ASP A 83 2.03 -20.64 33.95
C ASP A 83 2.83 -19.96 35.10
N GLY A 84 3.76 -20.69 35.74
CA GLY A 84 4.58 -20.23 36.86
C GLY A 84 3.88 -20.13 38.21
N THR A 85 2.57 -20.42 38.30
CA THR A 85 1.85 -20.41 39.55
C THR A 85 2.21 -21.65 40.40
N THR A 86 2.21 -21.49 41.75
CA THR A 86 2.58 -22.58 42.66
C THR A 86 1.60 -23.77 42.55
N ASN A 87 2.15 -24.97 42.35
CA ASN A 87 1.42 -26.21 42.40
C ASN A 87 1.46 -26.79 43.79
N THR A 88 0.34 -26.82 44.49
CA THR A 88 0.20 -27.35 45.88
C THR A 88 -0.32 -28.76 45.94
N ASP A 89 -0.38 -29.49 44.83
CA ASP A 89 -0.83 -30.89 44.80
C ASP A 89 0.20 -31.79 45.48
N LEU A 90 -0.16 -32.36 46.64
CA LEU A 90 0.71 -33.22 47.41
C LEU A 90 1.09 -34.54 46.71
N SER A 91 0.41 -34.88 45.60
CA SER A 91 0.80 -36.02 44.76
C SER A 91 1.99 -35.72 43.84
N VAL A 92 2.41 -34.46 43.74
CA VAL A 92 3.66 -34.07 43.08
C VAL A 92 4.80 -34.18 44.08
N ASP A 93 5.75 -35.05 43.74
CA ASP A 93 6.87 -35.43 44.62
C ASP A 93 8.19 -35.09 43.94
N PHE A 94 9.02 -34.26 44.62
CA PHE A 94 10.37 -33.92 44.20
C PHE A 94 11.35 -34.37 45.28
N ASP A 95 12.31 -35.18 44.86
CA ASP A 95 13.49 -35.57 45.61
C ASP A 95 14.66 -34.67 45.29
N PHE A 96 15.65 -34.54 46.18
CA PHE A 96 16.91 -33.90 45.85
C PHE A 96 18.11 -34.61 46.47
N PHE A 97 19.28 -34.45 45.82
CA PHE A 97 20.55 -35.01 46.29
C PHE A 97 21.66 -33.95 46.06
N LEU A 98 22.40 -33.66 47.12
CA LEU A 98 23.55 -32.76 47.07
C LEU A 98 24.84 -33.56 47.22
N PHE A 99 25.76 -33.37 46.26
CA PHE A 99 27.08 -34.03 46.26
C PHE A 99 28.21 -32.95 46.30
N GLY A 100 29.32 -33.30 46.92
CA GLY A 100 30.47 -32.38 47.05
C GLY A 100 31.15 -32.48 48.39
N PRO A 101 32.12 -31.55 48.70
CA PRO A 101 32.64 -30.54 47.75
C PRO A 101 33.61 -31.13 46.72
N ASN A 102 33.72 -30.44 45.56
CA ASN A 102 34.74 -30.69 44.48
C ASN A 102 34.76 -32.13 43.96
N VAL A 103 33.63 -32.73 43.75
CA VAL A 103 33.49 -34.06 43.14
C VAL A 103 33.39 -33.97 41.61
N ASP A 104 33.75 -35.04 40.93
CA ASP A 104 33.66 -35.20 39.48
C ASP A 104 32.54 -36.15 39.09
N CYS A 105 31.96 -35.93 37.90
CA CYS A 105 30.92 -36.82 37.35
C CYS A 105 31.31 -38.29 37.29
N GLY A 106 32.55 -38.59 37.01
CA GLY A 106 33.03 -39.99 37.03
C GLY A 106 33.18 -40.64 38.41
N ASN A 107 33.11 -39.82 39.50
CA ASN A 107 33.21 -40.27 40.87
C ASN A 107 32.47 -39.32 41.81
N ILE A 108 31.16 -39.28 41.70
CA ILE A 108 30.30 -38.32 42.41
C ILE A 108 30.21 -38.59 43.93
N GLY A 109 30.53 -39.81 44.38
CA GLY A 109 30.48 -40.21 45.78
C GLY A 109 29.07 -40.43 46.29
N GLN A 110 28.89 -40.16 47.60
CA GLN A 110 27.58 -40.24 48.26
C GLN A 110 27.01 -38.84 48.47
N ALA A 111 25.68 -38.73 48.40
CA ALA A 111 24.98 -37.49 48.71
C ALA A 111 25.27 -37.12 50.18
N ILE A 112 25.70 -35.88 50.36
CA ILE A 112 25.97 -35.26 51.69
C ILE A 112 24.71 -34.66 52.32
N ARG A 113 23.71 -34.37 51.48
CA ARG A 113 22.34 -33.99 51.82
C ARG A 113 21.37 -34.63 50.84
N CYS A 114 20.22 -35.09 51.32
CA CYS A 114 19.19 -35.60 50.47
C CYS A 114 17.83 -35.63 51.18
N SER A 115 16.77 -35.43 50.41
CA SER A 115 15.40 -35.76 50.83
C SER A 115 14.72 -36.59 49.74
N THR A 116 14.14 -37.70 50.13
CA THR A 116 13.32 -38.57 49.33
C THR A 116 11.93 -38.76 49.97
N THR A 117 11.50 -37.75 50.72
CA THR A 117 10.24 -37.76 51.45
C THR A 117 9.08 -37.57 50.49
N ASN A 118 8.21 -38.60 50.40
CA ASN A 118 6.97 -38.47 49.66
C ASN A 118 5.94 -37.70 50.50
N PRO A 119 5.45 -36.52 50.08
CA PRO A 119 4.55 -35.67 50.85
C PRO A 119 3.28 -36.36 51.33
N VAL A 120 2.68 -37.22 50.47
CA VAL A 120 1.46 -37.98 50.82
C VAL A 120 1.77 -39.05 51.87
N ALA A 121 2.86 -39.81 51.70
CA ALA A 121 3.27 -40.86 52.63
C ALA A 121 3.69 -40.32 53.99
N ALA A 122 4.32 -39.15 54.02
CA ALA A 122 4.73 -38.46 55.24
C ALA A 122 3.55 -37.78 55.96
N GLY A 123 2.40 -37.61 55.30
CA GLY A 123 1.28 -36.83 55.83
C GLY A 123 1.58 -35.34 55.92
N SER A 124 2.46 -34.86 55.04
CA SER A 124 2.84 -33.46 54.96
C SER A 124 1.66 -32.59 54.53
N SER A 125 1.67 -31.31 54.94
CA SER A 125 0.75 -30.27 54.47
C SER A 125 1.30 -29.48 53.28
N SER A 126 2.54 -29.76 52.86
CA SER A 126 3.25 -29.07 51.80
C SER A 126 4.04 -30.06 50.94
N ASN A 127 4.20 -29.74 49.65
CA ASN A 127 5.06 -30.46 48.72
C ASN A 127 6.37 -29.68 48.40
N LEU A 128 6.72 -28.66 49.21
CA LEU A 128 8.00 -27.97 49.14
C LEU A 128 9.08 -28.90 49.73
N THR A 129 10.29 -28.81 49.13
CA THR A 129 11.47 -29.53 49.64
C THR A 129 12.70 -28.67 49.59
N GLY A 130 13.77 -28.97 50.30
CA GLY A 130 15.00 -28.19 50.29
C GLY A 130 15.89 -28.36 51.54
N MET A 131 16.77 -27.38 51.68
CA MET A 131 17.74 -27.30 52.78
C MET A 131 17.63 -25.95 53.50
N ASN A 132 17.57 -25.96 54.84
CA ASN A 132 17.47 -24.72 55.62
C ASN A 132 18.16 -24.82 56.98
N THR A 133 18.33 -23.69 57.66
CA THR A 133 19.01 -23.55 58.96
C THR A 133 18.20 -24.06 60.14
N THR A 134 16.93 -24.39 60.00
CA THR A 134 16.07 -24.86 61.11
C THR A 134 16.11 -26.35 61.29
N GLU A 135 16.56 -27.07 60.29
CA GLU A 135 16.70 -28.50 60.31
C GLU A 135 18.07 -28.93 60.86
N THR A 136 18.14 -30.14 61.40
CA THR A 136 19.38 -30.68 62.01
C THR A 136 19.79 -32.02 61.38
N ASP A 137 18.92 -32.69 60.70
CA ASP A 137 19.18 -33.92 60.01
C ASP A 137 19.81 -33.68 58.64
N THR A 138 20.56 -34.62 58.14
CA THR A 138 21.28 -34.53 56.87
C THR A 138 20.61 -35.34 55.77
N ALA A 139 19.64 -36.11 56.08
CA ALA A 139 18.93 -36.99 55.15
C ALA A 139 17.53 -37.30 55.65
N GLU A 140 16.56 -37.26 54.73
CA GLU A 140 15.22 -37.75 54.95
C GLU A 140 14.86 -38.88 53.95
N GLY A 141 14.25 -39.94 54.47
CA GLY A 141 13.82 -41.08 53.67
C GLY A 141 12.35 -41.02 53.27
N PRO A 142 11.88 -41.96 52.41
CA PRO A 142 10.52 -41.95 51.86
C PRO A 142 9.42 -42.30 52.85
N GLY A 143 9.74 -42.55 54.12
CA GLY A 143 8.80 -43.03 55.16
C GLY A 143 8.01 -41.92 55.84
N PRO A 144 7.05 -42.33 56.75
CA PRO A 144 6.28 -41.39 57.52
C PRO A 144 7.18 -40.67 58.54
N GLY A 145 6.99 -39.36 58.71
CA GLY A 145 7.65 -38.53 59.69
C GLY A 145 8.68 -37.57 59.14
N GLY A 146 8.98 -37.60 57.84
CA GLY A 146 9.78 -36.58 57.17
C GLY A 146 9.00 -35.27 56.96
N ASN A 147 9.72 -34.15 56.89
CA ASN A 147 9.13 -32.83 56.61
C ASN A 147 9.58 -32.24 55.28
N ASN A 148 10.26 -33.02 54.45
CA ASN A 148 10.83 -32.69 53.14
C ASN A 148 12.06 -31.76 53.19
N PHE A 149 12.53 -31.31 54.35
CA PHE A 149 13.67 -30.41 54.51
C PHE A 149 14.79 -31.05 55.32
N VAL A 150 16.03 -30.73 54.94
CA VAL A 150 17.22 -31.12 55.72
C VAL A 150 18.07 -29.89 56.07
N SER A 151 19.07 -30.06 56.91
CA SER A 151 19.96 -28.97 57.31
C SER A 151 20.75 -28.43 56.13
N ASP A 152 20.94 -27.13 56.10
CA ASP A 152 21.90 -26.44 55.22
C ASP A 152 23.36 -26.89 55.47
N ILE A 153 24.30 -26.38 54.66
CA ILE A 153 25.73 -26.64 54.82
C ILE A 153 26.54 -25.37 54.83
N ASP A 154 27.64 -25.37 55.62
CA ASP A 154 28.70 -24.35 55.49
C ASP A 154 29.59 -24.70 54.30
N VAL A 155 29.79 -23.74 53.39
CA VAL A 155 30.61 -23.86 52.18
C VAL A 155 31.72 -22.85 52.14
N LEU A 156 32.82 -23.18 51.44
CA LEU A 156 33.99 -22.29 51.28
C LEU A 156 34.05 -21.74 49.87
N ALA A 157 34.60 -20.56 49.72
CA ALA A 157 34.86 -19.98 48.42
C ALA A 157 35.78 -20.89 47.56
N GLY A 158 35.43 -21.08 46.30
CA GLY A 158 36.11 -21.99 45.37
C GLY A 158 35.69 -23.45 45.44
N GLU A 159 34.82 -23.84 46.36
CA GLU A 159 34.18 -25.18 46.34
C GLU A 159 33.08 -25.27 45.27
N SER A 160 32.86 -26.47 44.77
CA SER A 160 31.75 -26.75 43.88
C SER A 160 30.93 -27.96 44.36
N TYR A 161 29.64 -27.91 44.10
CA TYR A 161 28.66 -28.92 44.52
C TYR A 161 27.76 -29.24 43.36
N PHE A 162 27.32 -30.53 43.23
CA PHE A 162 26.24 -30.91 42.35
C PHE A 162 24.93 -31.07 43.15
N LEU A 163 23.90 -30.34 42.74
CA LEU A 163 22.54 -30.51 43.24
C LEU A 163 21.73 -31.19 42.14
N VAL A 164 21.17 -32.35 42.46
CA VAL A 164 20.27 -33.07 41.57
C VAL A 164 18.86 -32.93 42.10
N ILE A 165 17.96 -32.50 41.25
CA ILE A 165 16.52 -32.53 41.50
C ILE A 165 15.94 -33.67 40.70
N ASP A 166 15.27 -34.60 41.39
CA ASP A 166 14.59 -35.74 40.77
C ASP A 166 13.08 -35.63 41.04
N ARG A 167 12.26 -36.03 40.09
CA ARG A 167 10.80 -36.10 40.23
C ARG A 167 10.30 -37.51 40.03
N PRO A 168 10.20 -38.30 41.08
CA PRO A 168 9.71 -39.68 40.98
C PRO A 168 8.22 -39.79 40.66
N ILE A 169 7.38 -38.83 41.08
CA ILE A 169 5.92 -38.91 40.94
C ILE A 169 5.33 -37.55 40.48
N GLY A 170 4.31 -37.63 39.65
CA GLY A 170 3.54 -36.48 39.19
C GLY A 170 4.12 -35.80 37.93
N THR A 171 3.47 -34.74 37.50
CA THR A 171 3.91 -33.85 36.41
C THR A 171 3.84 -32.43 36.88
N SER A 172 4.97 -31.75 36.96
CA SER A 172 5.05 -30.35 37.41
C SER A 172 6.37 -29.75 36.97
N ASN A 173 6.36 -28.48 36.70
CA ASN A 173 7.57 -27.66 36.69
C ASN A 173 7.95 -27.32 38.13
N PHE A 174 9.09 -26.66 38.30
CA PHE A 174 9.52 -26.19 39.61
C PHE A 174 10.32 -24.92 39.53
N LYS A 175 10.46 -24.21 40.65
CA LYS A 175 11.41 -23.14 40.86
C LYS A 175 12.31 -23.48 42.05
N ILE A 176 13.56 -22.96 42.00
CA ILE A 176 14.51 -23.03 43.12
C ILE A 176 14.77 -21.59 43.58
N ASP A 177 14.58 -21.37 44.88
CA ASP A 177 15.00 -20.14 45.57
C ASP A 177 16.20 -20.46 46.46
N TRP A 178 17.38 -19.90 46.14
CA TRP A 178 18.58 -20.10 46.99
C TRP A 178 18.46 -19.29 48.28
N ILE A 179 18.87 -19.86 49.36
CA ILE A 179 18.85 -19.24 50.70
C ILE A 179 20.20 -19.45 51.42
N GLY A 180 20.49 -18.61 52.40
CA GLY A 180 21.77 -18.61 53.10
C GLY A 180 22.63 -17.40 52.77
N SER A 181 23.89 -17.44 53.15
CA SER A 181 24.84 -16.35 52.97
C SER A 181 25.94 -16.62 51.94
N ALA A 182 26.04 -17.85 51.43
CA ALA A 182 26.93 -18.18 50.35
C ALA A 182 26.49 -17.47 49.05
N THR A 183 27.42 -17.08 48.23
CA THR A 183 27.13 -16.49 46.91
C THR A 183 27.76 -17.28 45.76
N PHE A 184 27.14 -17.25 44.61
CA PHE A 184 27.65 -17.84 43.36
C PHE A 184 28.32 -16.78 42.50
N ASN A 185 28.98 -17.18 41.42
CA ASN A 185 29.51 -16.25 40.42
C ASN A 185 28.40 -15.43 39.77
N ASP A 186 28.67 -14.16 39.53
CA ASP A 186 27.68 -13.33 38.84
C ASP A 186 27.59 -13.70 37.35
N PRO A 187 26.39 -13.77 36.79
CA PRO A 187 26.23 -13.98 35.36
C PRO A 187 26.68 -12.72 34.57
N PRO A 188 27.01 -12.87 33.27
CA PRO A 188 27.07 -11.72 32.39
C PRO A 188 25.72 -10.99 32.41
N THR A 189 25.72 -9.74 32.01
CA THR A 189 24.48 -8.94 32.01
C THR A 189 24.08 -8.61 30.59
N ALA A 190 22.92 -9.05 30.15
CA ALA A 190 22.34 -8.56 28.93
C ALA A 190 21.99 -7.07 29.07
N THR A 191 22.64 -6.21 28.31
CA THR A 191 22.36 -4.77 28.38
C THR A 191 21.01 -4.52 27.72
N PRO A 192 20.04 -3.88 28.41
CA PRO A 192 18.78 -3.52 27.77
C PRO A 192 19.01 -2.47 26.68
N PRO A 193 18.16 -2.39 25.66
CA PRO A 193 18.24 -1.35 24.64
C PRO A 193 18.11 0.03 25.25
N SER A 194 18.67 1.05 24.60
CA SER A 194 18.52 2.45 25.00
C SER A 194 17.04 2.86 25.05
N ILE A 195 16.73 3.90 25.84
CA ILE A 195 15.34 4.39 25.96
C ILE A 195 14.80 4.77 24.57
N GLY A 196 13.75 4.08 24.13
CA GLY A 196 13.10 4.27 22.83
C GLY A 196 13.66 3.42 21.69
N GLU A 197 14.66 2.59 21.95
CA GLU A 197 15.19 1.57 21.05
C GLU A 197 14.72 0.18 21.48
N VAL A 198 14.67 -0.75 20.55
CA VAL A 198 14.38 -2.17 20.77
C VAL A 198 15.43 -3.00 20.03
N TYR A 199 15.63 -4.22 20.46
CA TYR A 199 16.46 -5.18 19.73
C TYR A 199 15.69 -5.92 18.62
N ASP A 200 14.39 -5.70 18.52
CA ASP A 200 13.55 -6.28 17.50
C ASP A 200 14.08 -5.98 16.09
N GLN A 201 14.08 -6.98 15.25
CA GLN A 201 14.51 -6.84 13.87
C GLN A 201 13.30 -6.89 12.95
N ILE A 202 13.24 -5.92 12.04
CA ILE A 202 12.14 -5.76 11.11
C ILE A 202 12.69 -5.81 9.70
N VAL A 203 12.21 -6.77 8.91
CA VAL A 203 12.57 -6.93 7.51
C VAL A 203 11.29 -7.05 6.70
N CYS A 204 11.12 -6.17 5.71
CA CYS A 204 9.94 -6.22 4.85
C CYS A 204 9.95 -7.47 3.97
N ASP A 205 8.79 -8.08 3.76
CA ASP A 205 8.61 -9.23 2.88
C ASP A 205 8.75 -8.80 1.42
N THR A 206 9.93 -8.99 0.84
CA THR A 206 10.30 -8.46 -0.48
C THR A 206 10.58 -9.53 -1.54
N ASP A 207 10.45 -10.82 -1.21
CA ASP A 207 10.79 -11.92 -2.12
C ASP A 207 9.72 -12.19 -3.19
N GLY A 208 8.56 -11.54 -3.07
CA GLY A 208 7.43 -11.68 -4.00
C GLY A 208 6.46 -12.80 -3.64
N VAL A 209 6.68 -13.49 -2.51
CA VAL A 209 5.76 -14.48 -1.95
C VAL A 209 5.27 -13.93 -0.60
N ILE A 210 3.97 -13.71 -0.44
CA ILE A 210 3.39 -13.22 0.82
C ILE A 210 3.31 -14.40 1.80
N ASP A 211 4.43 -14.74 2.44
CA ASP A 211 4.50 -15.84 3.42
C ASP A 211 5.01 -15.39 4.80
N ASN A 212 5.28 -14.08 4.96
CA ASN A 212 5.83 -13.47 6.18
C ASN A 212 7.17 -14.12 6.60
N SER A 213 7.97 -14.54 5.64
CA SER A 213 9.29 -15.14 5.84
C SER A 213 10.40 -14.26 5.24
N SER A 214 11.53 -14.18 5.92
CA SER A 214 12.71 -13.44 5.46
C SER A 214 13.98 -13.97 6.10
N VAL A 215 15.14 -13.51 5.62
CA VAL A 215 16.44 -13.83 6.18
C VAL A 215 16.87 -12.74 7.16
N PHE A 216 17.29 -13.15 8.35
CA PHE A 216 17.74 -12.26 9.42
C PHE A 216 19.20 -12.54 9.80
N ASP A 217 19.94 -11.49 10.10
CA ASP A 217 21.21 -11.57 10.83
C ASP A 217 20.94 -11.28 12.32
N LEU A 218 20.85 -12.34 13.13
CA LEU A 218 20.55 -12.22 14.54
C LEU A 218 21.69 -11.54 15.34
N THR A 219 22.88 -11.43 14.75
CA THR A 219 24.07 -10.89 15.43
C THR A 219 24.18 -9.37 15.35
N LEU A 220 23.28 -8.69 14.63
CA LEU A 220 23.35 -7.23 14.43
C LEU A 220 23.40 -6.43 15.73
N ASN A 221 22.72 -6.89 16.78
CA ASN A 221 22.61 -6.21 18.05
C ASN A 221 23.65 -6.69 19.10
N GLU A 222 24.50 -7.66 18.77
CA GLU A 222 25.42 -8.31 19.70
C GLU A 222 26.36 -7.31 20.40
N GLY A 223 26.92 -6.36 19.65
CA GLY A 223 27.80 -5.34 20.20
C GLY A 223 27.13 -4.45 21.26
N SER A 224 25.87 -4.08 21.03
CA SER A 224 25.07 -3.27 21.98
C SER A 224 24.63 -4.11 23.18
N LEU A 225 24.24 -5.35 22.95
CA LEU A 225 23.82 -6.30 23.96
C LEU A 225 24.93 -6.60 24.96
N LEU A 226 26.16 -6.80 24.46
CA LEU A 226 27.34 -7.07 25.29
C LEU A 226 27.90 -5.82 25.97
N ASN A 227 27.68 -4.64 25.45
CA ASN A 227 28.12 -3.35 26.00
C ASN A 227 29.61 -3.36 26.48
N GLY A 228 30.47 -3.96 25.67
CA GLY A 228 31.90 -4.02 25.96
C GLY A 228 32.34 -5.12 26.94
N GLN A 229 31.44 -5.98 27.41
CA GLN A 229 31.80 -7.19 28.14
C GLN A 229 32.66 -8.08 27.22
N THR A 230 33.71 -8.67 27.79
CA THR A 230 34.67 -9.52 27.07
C THR A 230 34.60 -10.94 27.59
N ASN A 231 35.02 -11.89 26.76
CA ASN A 231 35.04 -13.31 27.10
C ASN A 231 33.61 -13.93 27.25
N ILE A 232 32.64 -13.30 26.60
CA ILE A 232 31.26 -13.79 26.54
C ILE A 232 31.04 -14.53 25.21
N LEU A 233 30.49 -15.72 25.27
CA LEU A 233 29.98 -16.46 24.13
C LEU A 233 28.49 -16.21 23.99
N THR A 234 28.06 -15.75 22.82
CA THR A 234 26.65 -15.54 22.50
C THR A 234 26.11 -16.71 21.70
N SER A 235 24.92 -17.19 22.06
CA SER A 235 24.18 -18.18 21.27
C SER A 235 22.72 -17.79 21.16
N TYR A 236 22.07 -18.20 20.06
CA TYR A 236 20.70 -17.84 19.72
C TYR A 236 19.82 -19.07 19.68
N HIS A 237 18.60 -18.98 20.19
CA HIS A 237 17.68 -20.10 20.35
C HIS A 237 16.27 -19.71 19.95
N THR A 238 15.44 -20.69 19.60
CA THR A 238 14.02 -20.47 19.26
C THR A 238 13.07 -20.69 20.45
N SER A 239 13.60 -21.08 21.59
CA SER A 239 12.84 -21.18 22.85
C SER A 239 13.69 -20.75 24.04
N ILE A 240 13.02 -20.22 25.06
CA ILE A 240 13.68 -19.86 26.33
C ILE A 240 14.29 -21.09 27.03
N ASN A 241 13.64 -22.23 26.92
CA ASN A 241 14.17 -23.47 27.50
C ASN A 241 15.50 -23.88 26.85
N ASP A 242 15.58 -23.87 25.52
CA ASP A 242 16.82 -24.17 24.81
C ASP A 242 17.93 -23.15 25.16
N ALA A 243 17.60 -21.88 25.34
CA ALA A 243 18.55 -20.85 25.77
C ALA A 243 19.06 -21.13 27.21
N ILE A 244 18.19 -21.50 28.15
CA ILE A 244 18.57 -21.83 29.53
C ILE A 244 19.42 -23.11 29.56
N THR A 245 19.02 -24.13 28.82
CA THR A 245 19.71 -25.43 28.81
C THR A 245 20.91 -25.47 27.84
N ASN A 246 21.10 -24.44 27.03
CA ASN A 246 22.08 -24.38 25.96
C ASN A 246 21.94 -25.51 24.92
N GLU A 247 20.72 -25.92 24.67
CA GLU A 247 20.38 -26.94 23.68
C GLU A 247 19.93 -26.28 22.37
N ASN A 248 20.03 -27.04 21.27
CA ASN A 248 19.54 -26.62 19.95
C ASN A 248 19.89 -25.18 19.54
N PRO A 249 21.14 -24.70 19.69
CA PRO A 249 21.50 -23.37 19.25
C PRO A 249 21.29 -23.24 17.74
N ILE A 250 20.88 -22.07 17.29
CA ILE A 250 20.75 -21.73 15.87
C ILE A 250 22.14 -21.81 15.23
N ALA A 251 22.32 -22.74 14.29
CA ALA A 251 23.63 -23.07 13.73
C ALA A 251 24.20 -21.98 12.81
N ASP A 252 23.33 -21.23 12.14
CA ASP A 252 23.70 -20.10 11.28
C ASP A 252 22.88 -18.85 11.66
N PRO A 253 23.30 -18.09 12.67
CA PRO A 253 22.57 -16.92 13.13
C PRO A 253 22.65 -15.73 12.17
N ILE A 254 23.59 -15.71 11.22
CA ILE A 254 23.73 -14.63 10.23
C ILE A 254 22.74 -14.78 9.07
N ASN A 255 22.29 -16.00 8.80
CA ASN A 255 21.35 -16.31 7.73
C ASN A 255 20.11 -17.05 8.27
N PHE A 256 19.56 -16.61 9.36
CA PHE A 256 18.41 -17.26 9.97
C PHE A 256 17.12 -16.91 9.20
N ILE A 257 16.36 -17.94 8.83
CA ILE A 257 15.04 -17.78 8.21
C ILE A 257 13.99 -17.98 9.29
N ASN A 258 13.13 -16.97 9.50
CA ASN A 258 12.04 -17.06 10.46
C ASN A 258 10.97 -18.08 10.01
N THR A 259 10.28 -18.66 10.97
CA THR A 259 9.19 -19.64 10.75
C THR A 259 7.81 -19.08 11.08
N SER A 260 7.77 -17.91 11.69
CA SER A 260 6.54 -17.14 11.99
C SER A 260 6.87 -15.65 12.06
N SER A 261 5.85 -14.80 11.97
CA SER A 261 5.99 -13.34 12.20
C SER A 261 4.81 -12.86 13.07
N PRO A 262 5.04 -12.32 14.28
CA PRO A 262 6.34 -12.21 14.95
C PRO A 262 6.91 -13.57 15.36
N GLN A 263 8.25 -13.63 15.52
CA GLN A 263 8.96 -14.78 16.10
C GLN A 263 9.91 -14.30 17.19
N ASP A 264 9.81 -14.89 18.39
CA ASP A 264 10.74 -14.62 19.48
C ASP A 264 12.06 -15.36 19.24
N ILE A 265 13.16 -14.67 19.48
CA ILE A 265 14.53 -15.22 19.50
C ILE A 265 15.10 -14.97 20.88
N TYR A 266 15.58 -16.03 21.50
CA TYR A 266 16.20 -16.00 22.83
C TYR A 266 17.71 -16.03 22.67
N VAL A 267 18.36 -15.09 23.34
CA VAL A 267 19.83 -14.94 23.31
C VAL A 267 20.37 -15.40 24.64
N ARG A 268 21.35 -16.31 24.61
CA ARG A 268 22.12 -16.71 25.77
C ARG A 268 23.50 -16.08 25.72
N LEU A 269 23.90 -15.40 26.78
CA LEU A 269 25.24 -14.86 27.02
C LEU A 269 25.93 -15.77 28.03
N THR A 270 27.06 -16.36 27.69
CA THR A 270 27.79 -17.26 28.58
C THR A 270 29.22 -16.75 28.80
N ASP A 271 29.59 -16.50 30.05
CA ASP A 271 30.99 -16.24 30.41
C ASP A 271 31.81 -17.52 30.22
N GLN A 272 32.85 -17.45 29.39
CA GLN A 272 33.68 -18.62 29.05
C GLN A 272 34.59 -19.08 30.19
N THR A 273 34.71 -18.31 31.27
CA THR A 273 35.55 -18.65 32.44
C THR A 273 34.71 -19.29 33.54
N THR A 274 33.58 -18.68 33.89
CA THR A 274 32.74 -19.10 35.00
C THR A 274 31.60 -20.03 34.55
N PHE A 275 31.34 -20.07 33.24
CA PHE A 275 30.19 -20.74 32.61
C PHE A 275 28.84 -20.17 33.05
N CYS A 276 28.86 -19.09 33.82
CA CYS A 276 27.67 -18.36 34.15
C CYS A 276 27.03 -17.74 32.93
N PHE A 277 25.70 -17.70 32.91
CA PHE A 277 24.96 -17.19 31.78
C PHE A 277 23.80 -16.29 32.19
N ASP A 278 23.38 -15.45 31.26
CA ASP A 278 22.15 -14.69 31.31
C ASP A 278 21.39 -14.86 29.99
N THR A 279 20.10 -14.63 29.99
CA THR A 279 19.27 -14.75 28.80
C THR A 279 18.45 -13.48 28.59
N THR A 280 18.27 -13.09 27.35
CA THR A 280 17.37 -12.03 26.90
C THR A 280 16.66 -12.47 25.65
N ASP A 281 15.72 -11.67 25.15
CA ASP A 281 14.99 -11.97 23.92
C ASP A 281 14.79 -10.71 23.08
N PHE A 282 14.44 -10.94 21.80
CA PHE A 282 13.95 -9.95 20.85
C PHE A 282 13.05 -10.61 19.82
N GLN A 283 12.29 -9.80 19.10
CA GLN A 283 11.36 -10.30 18.08
C GLN A 283 11.86 -10.06 16.66
N LEU A 284 11.55 -11.02 15.80
CA LEU A 284 11.65 -10.88 14.35
C LEU A 284 10.28 -10.60 13.77
N LEU A 285 10.17 -9.52 13.00
CA LEU A 285 8.94 -9.14 12.33
C LEU A 285 9.15 -9.07 10.82
N VAL A 286 8.23 -9.65 10.07
CA VAL A 286 8.20 -9.60 8.59
C VAL A 286 6.86 -9.01 8.15
N PRO A 287 6.74 -7.67 8.11
CA PRO A 287 5.54 -7.02 7.60
C PRO A 287 5.43 -7.19 6.09
N THR A 288 4.20 -7.30 5.60
CA THR A 288 3.92 -7.37 4.17
C THR A 288 4.42 -6.10 3.46
N GLN A 289 5.27 -6.26 2.45
CA GLN A 289 5.67 -5.19 1.53
C GLN A 289 4.52 -4.88 0.57
N PRO A 290 4.07 -3.62 0.45
CA PRO A 290 3.12 -3.26 -0.59
C PRO A 290 3.77 -3.29 -1.98
N THR A 291 2.97 -3.42 -3.03
CA THR A 291 3.38 -3.19 -4.41
C THR A 291 2.74 -1.91 -4.93
N ALA A 292 3.54 -0.97 -5.38
CA ALA A 292 3.06 0.28 -5.95
C ALA A 292 2.74 0.10 -7.44
N ASN A 293 1.48 -0.19 -7.78
CA ASN A 293 1.06 -0.24 -9.18
C ASN A 293 0.95 1.18 -9.74
N THR A 294 1.43 1.38 -10.97
CA THR A 294 1.39 2.68 -11.64
C THR A 294 -0.02 2.97 -12.15
N PRO A 295 -0.69 4.01 -11.64
CA PRO A 295 -1.99 4.43 -12.17
C PRO A 295 -1.89 4.97 -13.59
N ASN A 296 -3.01 4.88 -14.33
CA ASN A 296 -3.12 5.62 -15.58
C ASN A 296 -3.08 7.13 -15.33
N ALA A 297 -2.66 7.92 -16.33
CA ALA A 297 -2.75 9.37 -16.26
C ALA A 297 -4.17 9.82 -15.89
N TYR A 298 -4.27 10.90 -15.12
CA TYR A 298 -5.56 11.52 -14.80
C TYR A 298 -5.81 12.64 -15.78
N GLU A 299 -6.53 12.30 -16.86
CA GLU A 299 -6.79 13.22 -17.95
C GLU A 299 -8.11 13.97 -17.75
N VAL A 300 -8.07 15.27 -17.97
CA VAL A 300 -9.22 16.17 -17.97
C VAL A 300 -9.15 17.13 -19.16
N CYS A 301 -10.27 17.73 -19.51
CA CYS A 301 -10.27 18.84 -20.46
C CYS A 301 -10.09 20.17 -19.72
N ASP A 302 -9.35 21.08 -20.33
CA ASP A 302 -9.25 22.46 -19.88
C ASP A 302 -10.62 23.14 -19.93
N ASP A 303 -10.75 24.24 -19.26
CA ASP A 303 -11.94 25.09 -19.36
C ASP A 303 -11.76 26.20 -20.44
N LEU A 304 -12.72 27.12 -20.50
CA LEU A 304 -12.66 28.20 -21.48
C LEU A 304 -11.59 29.26 -21.19
N SER A 305 -10.91 29.20 -20.02
CA SER A 305 -9.76 30.08 -19.74
C SER A 305 -8.53 29.69 -20.56
N ALA A 306 -8.45 28.42 -20.96
CA ALA A 306 -7.35 27.83 -21.73
C ALA A 306 -5.98 28.09 -21.07
N ASP A 307 -5.95 28.05 -19.73
CA ASP A 307 -4.77 28.38 -18.93
C ASP A 307 -3.97 27.16 -18.49
N GLY A 308 -4.45 25.95 -18.77
CA GLY A 308 -3.81 24.69 -18.45
C GLY A 308 -3.86 24.33 -16.95
N TYR A 309 -4.79 24.92 -16.20
CA TYR A 309 -5.04 24.63 -14.79
C TYR A 309 -6.44 24.04 -14.58
N TYR A 310 -6.51 23.06 -13.68
CA TYR A 310 -7.76 22.43 -13.31
C TYR A 310 -7.82 22.26 -11.79
N SER A 311 -8.90 22.72 -11.17
CA SER A 311 -9.00 22.83 -9.70
C SER A 311 -9.73 21.68 -9.03
N ASN A 312 -10.06 20.61 -9.74
CA ASN A 312 -10.97 19.56 -9.25
C ASN A 312 -10.41 18.13 -9.37
N PHE A 313 -9.08 17.95 -9.30
CA PHE A 313 -8.50 16.60 -9.27
C PHE A 313 -8.79 15.94 -7.92
N LEU A 314 -9.50 14.82 -7.92
CA LEU A 314 -9.74 13.98 -6.75
C LEU A 314 -8.68 12.88 -6.71
N LEU A 315 -7.57 13.11 -5.99
CA LEU A 315 -6.42 12.19 -5.99
C LEU A 315 -6.77 10.82 -5.43
N ASN A 316 -7.66 10.73 -4.41
CA ASN A 316 -8.11 9.46 -3.84
C ASN A 316 -8.84 8.55 -4.85
N SER A 317 -9.33 9.08 -5.98
CA SER A 317 -9.90 8.27 -7.06
C SER A 317 -8.89 7.30 -7.67
N LYS A 318 -7.58 7.54 -7.48
CA LYS A 318 -6.49 6.70 -7.95
C LYS A 318 -6.09 5.59 -6.96
N ASP A 319 -6.58 5.63 -5.71
CA ASP A 319 -6.23 4.63 -4.68
C ASP A 319 -6.48 3.19 -5.17
N SER A 320 -7.57 2.94 -5.87
CA SER A 320 -7.90 1.61 -6.39
C SER A 320 -6.97 1.15 -7.52
N GLU A 321 -6.43 2.07 -8.32
CA GLU A 321 -5.46 1.74 -9.37
C GLU A 321 -4.08 1.42 -8.77
N VAL A 322 -3.72 2.08 -7.67
CA VAL A 322 -2.48 1.79 -6.91
C VAL A 322 -2.55 0.43 -6.23
N LEU A 323 -3.67 0.13 -5.58
CA LEU A 323 -3.87 -1.11 -4.80
C LEU A 323 -4.11 -2.34 -5.67
N ILE A 324 -4.88 -2.21 -6.74
CA ILE A 324 -5.42 -3.31 -7.58
C ILE A 324 -6.16 -4.34 -6.72
N THR A 325 -5.48 -5.42 -6.28
CA THR A 325 -6.05 -6.52 -5.48
C THR A 325 -5.54 -6.53 -4.04
N GLN A 326 -4.68 -5.60 -3.66
CA GLN A 326 -4.12 -5.53 -2.32
C GLN A 326 -5.17 -5.07 -1.31
N ASP A 327 -5.10 -5.60 -0.10
CA ASP A 327 -6.03 -5.25 0.98
C ASP A 327 -5.76 -3.84 1.51
N GLN A 328 -6.64 -2.90 1.19
CA GLN A 328 -6.56 -1.51 1.64
C GLN A 328 -6.55 -1.34 3.18
N THR A 329 -6.93 -2.37 3.95
CA THR A 329 -6.89 -2.30 5.41
C THR A 329 -5.47 -2.37 5.94
N LEU A 330 -4.54 -2.92 5.17
CA LEU A 330 -3.13 -3.10 5.52
C LEU A 330 -2.24 -1.91 5.13
N PHE A 331 -2.67 -1.09 4.15
CA PHE A 331 -1.81 -0.07 3.56
C PHE A 331 -2.39 1.34 3.66
N ASN A 332 -1.51 2.32 3.78
CA ASN A 332 -1.79 3.74 3.59
C ASN A 332 -1.30 4.17 2.20
N ILE A 333 -2.05 5.08 1.56
CA ILE A 333 -1.63 5.72 0.31
C ILE A 333 -1.56 7.22 0.55
N SER A 334 -0.45 7.83 0.17
CA SER A 334 -0.23 9.27 0.18
C SER A 334 0.29 9.76 -1.17
N TYR A 335 -0.01 11.02 -1.48
CA TYR A 335 0.35 11.68 -2.73
C TYR A 335 1.30 12.83 -2.44
N HIS A 336 2.32 13.03 -3.29
CA HIS A 336 3.39 13.98 -3.06
C HIS A 336 3.78 14.70 -4.35
N LEU A 337 4.38 15.90 -4.20
CA LEU A 337 4.84 16.70 -5.34
C LEU A 337 6.18 16.22 -5.90
N THR A 338 7.02 15.63 -5.06
CA THR A 338 8.34 15.17 -5.47
C THR A 338 8.60 13.74 -5.01
N PHE A 339 9.49 13.04 -5.71
CA PHE A 339 9.96 11.73 -5.28
C PHE A 339 10.55 11.77 -3.86
N ASN A 340 11.35 12.82 -3.55
CA ASN A 340 11.97 12.95 -2.24
C ASN A 340 10.94 13.12 -1.11
N ASP A 341 9.84 13.84 -1.35
CA ASP A 341 8.76 13.98 -0.36
C ASP A 341 8.03 12.64 -0.16
N ALA A 342 7.81 11.88 -1.23
CA ALA A 342 7.23 10.55 -1.16
C ALA A 342 8.15 9.56 -0.41
N ASP A 343 9.45 9.59 -0.69
CA ASP A 343 10.45 8.72 -0.08
C ASP A 343 10.56 8.95 1.43
N ASN A 344 10.55 10.21 1.85
CA ASN A 344 10.64 10.59 3.26
C ASN A 344 9.28 10.78 3.95
N ASN A 345 8.17 10.47 3.27
CA ASN A 345 6.80 10.68 3.75
C ASN A 345 6.56 12.11 4.27
N MET A 346 7.02 13.11 3.51
CA MET A 346 6.93 14.52 3.87
C MET A 346 5.90 15.27 3.03
N ALA A 347 5.24 16.26 3.61
CA ALA A 347 4.31 17.16 2.95
C ALA A 347 3.27 16.45 2.02
N PRO A 348 2.52 15.45 2.51
CA PRO A 348 1.53 14.79 1.70
C PRO A 348 0.43 15.75 1.24
N LEU A 349 -0.02 15.59 0.01
CA LEU A 349 -1.15 16.32 -0.54
C LEU A 349 -2.46 15.83 0.10
N ASP A 350 -3.39 16.75 0.31
CA ASP A 350 -4.73 16.39 0.77
C ASP A 350 -5.49 15.69 -0.38
N LYS A 351 -5.63 14.39 -0.28
CA LYS A 351 -6.29 13.56 -1.29
C LYS A 351 -7.81 13.53 -1.18
N GLU A 352 -8.35 13.95 -0.04
CA GLU A 352 -9.80 13.93 0.23
C GLU A 352 -10.51 15.18 -0.28
N ASN A 353 -9.77 16.26 -0.54
CA ASN A 353 -10.27 17.49 -1.12
C ASN A 353 -9.75 17.70 -2.55
N PRO A 354 -10.49 18.45 -3.39
CA PRO A 354 -10.06 18.76 -4.74
C PRO A 354 -8.67 19.43 -4.78
N TYR A 355 -7.79 18.88 -5.60
CA TYR A 355 -6.44 19.39 -5.81
C TYR A 355 -6.38 20.24 -7.10
N THR A 356 -5.67 21.37 -7.06
CA THR A 356 -5.36 22.20 -8.23
C THR A 356 -3.92 21.94 -8.65
N ASN A 357 -3.69 21.60 -9.93
CA ASN A 357 -2.32 21.46 -10.44
C ASN A 357 -1.55 22.76 -10.32
N ILE A 358 -0.26 22.67 -10.04
CA ILE A 358 0.64 23.82 -9.91
C ILE A 358 1.57 24.00 -11.12
N SER A 359 1.60 23.02 -12.01
CA SER A 359 2.32 23.07 -13.29
C SER A 359 1.31 23.06 -14.43
N GLN A 360 1.49 23.96 -15.41
CA GLN A 360 0.57 24.12 -16.53
C GLN A 360 0.55 22.86 -17.42
N ASN A 361 -0.62 22.45 -17.86
CA ASN A 361 -0.94 21.34 -18.77
C ASN A 361 -0.58 19.95 -18.26
N THR A 362 0.57 19.77 -17.62
CA THR A 362 0.99 18.44 -17.12
C THR A 362 1.73 18.57 -15.81
N GLN A 363 1.38 17.70 -14.85
CA GLN A 363 2.05 17.63 -13.57
C GLN A 363 2.16 16.18 -13.12
N THR A 364 3.37 15.74 -12.79
CA THR A 364 3.59 14.41 -12.19
C THR A 364 3.27 14.45 -10.70
N ILE A 365 2.52 13.47 -10.23
CA ILE A 365 2.23 13.20 -8.81
C ILE A 365 2.89 11.89 -8.43
N PHE A 366 3.67 11.91 -7.34
CA PHE A 366 4.28 10.72 -6.76
C PHE A 366 3.35 10.12 -5.72
N VAL A 367 3.27 8.80 -5.71
CA VAL A 367 2.37 8.04 -4.84
C VAL A 367 3.22 7.11 -3.99
N ARG A 368 3.14 7.28 -2.68
CA ARG A 368 3.69 6.34 -1.72
C ARG A 368 2.58 5.43 -1.21
N ILE A 369 2.81 4.13 -1.26
CA ILE A 369 2.01 3.13 -0.57
C ILE A 369 2.88 2.50 0.52
N GLU A 370 2.40 2.46 1.75
CA GLU A 370 3.16 1.97 2.90
C GLU A 370 2.33 1.05 3.78
N ASN A 371 2.99 0.12 4.48
CA ASN A 371 2.33 -0.72 5.47
C ASN A 371 1.90 0.14 6.68
N LYS A 372 0.65 -0.03 7.15
CA LYS A 372 0.09 0.79 8.26
C LYS A 372 0.79 0.60 9.60
N THR A 373 1.33 -0.58 9.84
CA THR A 373 2.00 -0.92 11.10
C THR A 373 3.51 -0.72 11.03
N GLN A 374 4.07 -0.73 9.80
CA GLN A 374 5.49 -0.61 9.53
C GLN A 374 5.72 0.29 8.31
N THR A 375 5.83 1.58 8.56
CA THR A 375 5.92 2.61 7.51
C THR A 375 7.22 2.57 6.70
N ASP A 376 8.24 1.85 7.19
CA ASP A 376 9.48 1.59 6.46
C ASP A 376 9.29 0.56 5.33
N CYS A 377 8.20 -0.24 5.39
CA CYS A 377 7.79 -1.12 4.29
C CYS A 377 6.88 -0.35 3.35
N TYR A 378 7.46 0.25 2.32
CA TYR A 378 6.75 1.08 1.33
C TYR A 378 7.30 0.88 -0.07
N GLU A 379 6.51 1.29 -1.05
CA GLU A 379 6.92 1.49 -2.43
C GLU A 379 6.40 2.82 -2.98
N ILE A 380 7.03 3.30 -4.05
CA ILE A 380 6.68 4.56 -4.70
C ILE A 380 6.44 4.33 -6.18
N THR A 381 5.37 4.93 -6.68
CA THR A 381 5.08 5.05 -8.11
C THR A 381 4.71 6.49 -8.44
N SER A 382 4.32 6.77 -9.68
CA SER A 382 3.86 8.09 -10.09
C SER A 382 2.88 8.00 -11.24
N PHE A 383 2.08 9.04 -11.42
CA PHE A 383 1.24 9.24 -12.59
C PHE A 383 1.16 10.73 -12.93
N ASP A 384 0.70 11.03 -14.14
CA ASP A 384 0.56 12.42 -14.58
C ASP A 384 -0.89 12.89 -14.47
N LEU A 385 -1.08 14.12 -13.98
CA LEU A 385 -2.27 14.92 -14.21
C LEU A 385 -2.09 15.57 -15.57
N VAL A 386 -3.04 15.39 -16.48
CA VAL A 386 -2.98 15.91 -17.84
C VAL A 386 -4.22 16.75 -18.12
N ILE A 387 -4.00 18.01 -18.46
CA ILE A 387 -5.03 18.95 -18.86
C ILE A 387 -4.95 19.12 -20.37
N ASN A 388 -5.90 18.51 -21.06
CA ASN A 388 -6.00 18.55 -22.51
C ASN A 388 -6.69 19.84 -22.96
N SER A 389 -6.08 20.60 -23.85
CA SER A 389 -6.66 21.83 -24.39
C SER A 389 -7.93 21.57 -25.18
N LEU A 390 -8.89 22.50 -25.11
CA LEU A 390 -10.08 22.46 -25.95
C LEU A 390 -9.73 22.77 -27.42
N PRO A 391 -10.44 22.19 -28.39
CA PRO A 391 -10.40 22.68 -29.76
C PRO A 391 -10.79 24.17 -29.84
N VAL A 392 -10.28 24.86 -30.80
CA VAL A 392 -10.60 26.28 -31.05
C VAL A 392 -11.58 26.41 -32.20
N VAL A 393 -12.72 27.04 -31.96
CA VAL A 393 -13.66 27.36 -33.04
C VAL A 393 -13.15 28.64 -33.73
N ASN A 394 -12.73 28.48 -34.99
CA ASN A 394 -12.35 29.63 -35.83
C ASN A 394 -13.61 30.31 -36.41
N ASN A 395 -13.46 31.07 -37.48
CA ASN A 395 -14.52 31.88 -38.08
C ASN A 395 -15.77 31.04 -38.42
N LEU A 396 -16.89 31.37 -37.80
CA LEU A 396 -18.20 30.90 -38.19
C LEU A 396 -18.93 31.99 -38.95
N ILE A 397 -19.58 31.60 -40.04
CA ILE A 397 -20.40 32.52 -40.83
C ILE A 397 -21.87 32.17 -40.70
N ASN A 398 -22.72 33.19 -40.60
CA ASN A 398 -24.16 33.00 -40.76
C ASN A 398 -24.46 32.70 -42.23
N ILE A 399 -25.44 31.84 -42.48
CA ILE A 399 -25.78 31.43 -43.83
C ILE A 399 -27.16 32.01 -44.19
N GLU A 400 -27.23 32.70 -45.31
CA GLU A 400 -28.46 33.26 -45.84
C GLU A 400 -28.75 32.66 -47.21
N GLU A 401 -29.97 32.17 -47.41
CA GLU A 401 -30.42 31.62 -48.67
C GLU A 401 -31.74 32.27 -49.09
N CYS A 402 -31.96 32.38 -50.41
CA CYS A 402 -33.17 32.98 -50.92
C CYS A 402 -34.34 31.97 -50.87
N ASP A 403 -35.42 32.40 -50.26
CA ASP A 403 -36.71 31.70 -50.28
C ASP A 403 -37.46 32.01 -51.57
N ILE A 404 -37.54 31.01 -52.47
CA ILE A 404 -38.08 31.20 -53.81
C ILE A 404 -39.59 31.11 -53.85
N ASP A 405 -40.22 30.31 -53.02
CA ASP A 405 -41.65 30.04 -53.00
C ASP A 405 -42.42 30.78 -51.88
N GLY A 406 -41.67 31.37 -50.95
CA GLY A 406 -42.24 32.24 -49.91
C GLY A 406 -42.80 31.50 -48.68
N ASP A 407 -42.36 30.24 -48.47
CA ASP A 407 -42.83 29.40 -47.36
C ASP A 407 -41.87 29.43 -46.16
N ALA A 408 -40.80 30.19 -46.21
CA ALA A 408 -39.74 30.33 -45.26
C ALA A 408 -38.91 29.05 -45.04
N THR A 409 -39.03 28.03 -45.92
CA THR A 409 -38.34 26.76 -45.83
C THR A 409 -37.31 26.65 -46.99
N VAL A 410 -36.02 26.50 -46.64
CA VAL A 410 -34.92 26.45 -47.59
C VAL A 410 -33.94 25.35 -47.20
N VAL A 411 -33.25 24.77 -48.17
CA VAL A 411 -32.15 23.82 -47.96
C VAL A 411 -30.84 24.59 -47.83
N PHE A 412 -30.16 24.43 -46.70
CA PHE A 412 -28.89 25.04 -46.40
C PHE A 412 -27.73 24.03 -46.45
N ASP A 413 -26.59 24.46 -46.95
CA ASP A 413 -25.32 23.71 -46.82
C ASP A 413 -24.58 24.24 -45.58
N LEU A 414 -24.73 23.56 -44.44
CA LEU A 414 -24.05 23.91 -43.21
C LEU A 414 -22.55 23.56 -43.26
N SER A 415 -22.14 22.68 -44.17
CA SER A 415 -20.76 22.20 -44.29
C SER A 415 -19.76 23.28 -44.73
N VAL A 416 -20.22 24.43 -45.22
CA VAL A 416 -19.39 25.61 -45.49
C VAL A 416 -18.64 26.08 -44.23
N ASN A 417 -19.23 25.88 -43.06
CA ASN A 417 -18.62 26.16 -41.79
C ASN A 417 -17.64 25.10 -41.30
N THR A 418 -17.53 23.93 -41.95
CA THR A 418 -16.65 22.83 -41.48
C THR A 418 -15.17 23.24 -41.54
N ASN A 419 -14.69 23.66 -42.69
CA ASN A 419 -13.29 24.03 -42.85
C ASN A 419 -12.96 25.37 -42.17
N GLU A 420 -13.90 26.31 -42.18
CA GLU A 420 -13.75 27.60 -41.51
C GLU A 420 -13.62 27.45 -39.99
N SER A 421 -14.43 26.59 -39.38
CA SER A 421 -14.39 26.31 -37.93
C SER A 421 -13.13 25.57 -37.52
N LEU A 422 -12.63 24.64 -38.34
CA LEU A 422 -11.43 23.86 -38.06
C LEU A 422 -10.15 24.68 -38.17
N GLY A 423 -10.04 25.58 -39.16
CA GLY A 423 -8.79 26.25 -39.45
C GLY A 423 -7.70 25.22 -39.80
N LEU A 424 -6.58 25.26 -39.05
CA LEU A 424 -5.44 24.33 -39.22
C LEU A 424 -5.45 23.14 -38.27
N GLN A 425 -6.50 22.95 -37.48
CA GLN A 425 -6.58 21.84 -36.51
C GLN A 425 -6.69 20.51 -37.22
N ILE A 426 -5.91 19.54 -36.73
CA ILE A 426 -5.91 18.14 -37.18
C ILE A 426 -6.50 17.25 -36.10
N ASN A 427 -6.98 16.08 -36.45
CA ASN A 427 -7.60 15.11 -35.53
C ASN A 427 -8.84 15.65 -34.80
N THR A 428 -9.51 16.66 -35.37
CA THR A 428 -10.72 17.26 -34.82
C THR A 428 -11.93 16.88 -35.70
N THR A 429 -13.00 16.43 -35.06
CA THR A 429 -14.26 16.11 -35.73
C THR A 429 -15.25 17.25 -35.52
N VAL A 430 -15.93 17.64 -36.60
CA VAL A 430 -17.02 18.63 -36.60
C VAL A 430 -18.36 17.94 -36.71
N SER A 431 -19.29 18.31 -35.85
CA SER A 431 -20.68 17.83 -35.88
C SER A 431 -21.65 18.96 -35.68
N TYR A 432 -22.85 18.87 -36.30
CA TYR A 432 -23.88 19.90 -36.28
C TYR A 432 -25.14 19.40 -35.57
N PHE A 433 -25.81 20.33 -34.85
CA PHE A 433 -26.98 20.03 -34.01
C PHE A 433 -28.00 21.16 -34.08
N ILE A 434 -29.26 20.81 -33.79
CA ILE A 434 -30.35 21.80 -33.71
C ILE A 434 -30.56 22.36 -32.31
N SER A 435 -29.95 21.78 -31.29
CA SER A 435 -30.00 22.27 -29.90
C SER A 435 -28.63 22.24 -29.24
N GLU A 436 -28.41 23.15 -28.29
CA GLU A 436 -27.19 23.21 -27.48
C GLU A 436 -27.02 21.96 -26.61
N ILE A 437 -28.10 21.47 -26.03
CA ILE A 437 -28.09 20.26 -25.18
C ILE A 437 -27.63 19.03 -25.95
N ASP A 438 -28.12 18.87 -27.19
CA ASP A 438 -27.69 17.77 -28.05
C ASP A 438 -26.21 17.94 -28.47
N ALA A 439 -25.77 19.16 -28.75
CA ALA A 439 -24.35 19.46 -29.04
C ALA A 439 -23.45 19.17 -27.85
N GLN A 440 -23.86 19.54 -26.63
CA GLN A 440 -23.09 19.25 -25.40
C GLN A 440 -23.01 17.75 -25.11
N SER A 441 -24.10 17.03 -25.30
CA SER A 441 -24.18 15.58 -25.03
C SER A 441 -23.78 14.71 -26.21
N ASN A 442 -23.45 15.29 -27.36
CA ASN A 442 -23.22 14.61 -28.65
C ASN A 442 -24.38 13.66 -29.03
N ASN A 443 -25.60 14.09 -28.78
CA ASN A 443 -26.80 13.31 -29.08
C ASN A 443 -27.46 13.79 -30.38
N ALA A 444 -27.91 12.86 -31.21
CA ALA A 444 -28.60 13.14 -32.48
C ALA A 444 -27.92 14.18 -33.42
N PRO A 445 -26.64 14.02 -33.79
CA PRO A 445 -26.01 14.90 -34.78
C PRO A 445 -26.73 14.88 -36.10
N LEU A 446 -26.72 16.00 -36.84
CA LEU A 446 -27.29 16.11 -38.16
C LEU A 446 -26.56 15.16 -39.12
N ILE A 447 -27.31 14.27 -39.76
CA ILE A 447 -26.74 13.22 -40.63
C ILE A 447 -26.26 13.79 -41.98
N ASN A 448 -26.95 14.81 -42.51
CA ASN A 448 -26.63 15.43 -43.79
C ASN A 448 -26.52 16.96 -43.65
N PRO A 449 -25.42 17.49 -43.11
CA PRO A 449 -25.24 18.92 -42.92
C PRO A 449 -25.13 19.71 -44.24
N SER A 450 -24.76 19.07 -45.36
CA SER A 450 -24.69 19.72 -46.66
C SER A 450 -26.04 19.93 -47.36
N ALA A 451 -27.12 19.38 -46.79
CA ALA A 451 -28.49 19.56 -47.30
C ALA A 451 -29.47 19.56 -46.12
N PHE A 452 -29.36 20.54 -45.27
CA PHE A 452 -30.21 20.70 -44.09
C PHE A 452 -31.40 21.62 -44.43
N THR A 453 -32.62 21.15 -44.21
CA THR A 453 -33.84 21.94 -44.36
C THR A 453 -34.16 22.61 -43.00
N ASN A 454 -34.30 23.92 -42.99
CA ASN A 454 -34.64 24.65 -41.77
C ASN A 454 -36.09 24.38 -41.34
N THR A 455 -36.36 24.56 -40.05
CA THR A 455 -37.67 24.42 -39.44
C THR A 455 -38.25 25.78 -38.98
N SER A 456 -37.43 26.80 -38.97
CA SER A 456 -37.77 28.18 -38.72
C SER A 456 -36.78 29.13 -39.42
N SER A 457 -37.15 30.41 -39.60
CA SER A 457 -36.25 31.42 -40.11
C SER A 457 -36.37 32.72 -39.27
N PRO A 458 -35.32 33.18 -38.64
CA PRO A 458 -33.97 32.56 -38.52
C PRO A 458 -33.99 31.32 -37.61
N GLN A 459 -33.01 30.41 -37.82
CA GLN A 459 -32.78 29.23 -36.99
C GLN A 459 -31.31 29.21 -36.53
N THR A 460 -31.09 28.91 -35.23
CA THR A 460 -29.74 28.68 -34.66
C THR A 460 -29.31 27.26 -34.90
N ILE A 461 -28.10 27.07 -35.41
CA ILE A 461 -27.44 25.80 -35.57
C ILE A 461 -26.23 25.75 -34.64
N TYR A 462 -26.08 24.67 -33.90
CA TYR A 462 -24.96 24.46 -33.00
C TYR A 462 -23.91 23.57 -33.68
N ILE A 463 -22.65 23.93 -33.50
CA ILE A 463 -21.50 23.21 -34.01
C ILE A 463 -20.67 22.73 -32.82
N ARG A 464 -20.27 21.44 -32.87
CA ARG A 464 -19.38 20.82 -31.90
C ARG A 464 -18.09 20.44 -32.59
N LEU A 465 -16.97 20.93 -32.08
CA LEU A 465 -15.63 20.50 -32.45
C LEU A 465 -15.10 19.59 -31.34
N SER A 466 -14.71 18.37 -31.67
CA SER A 466 -14.19 17.38 -30.72
C SER A 466 -12.81 16.92 -31.15
N ASP A 467 -11.81 17.02 -30.27
CA ASP A 467 -10.50 16.40 -30.46
C ASP A 467 -10.63 14.88 -30.34
N ASN A 468 -10.13 14.15 -31.33
CA ASN A 468 -10.30 12.70 -31.41
C ASN A 468 -9.35 11.91 -30.50
N ASN A 469 -8.31 12.53 -29.96
CA ASN A 469 -7.36 11.89 -29.06
C ASN A 469 -7.81 12.01 -27.59
N SER A 470 -8.11 13.24 -27.17
CA SER A 470 -8.49 13.54 -25.79
C SER A 470 -10.00 13.41 -25.52
N GLY A 471 -10.82 13.52 -26.58
CA GLY A 471 -12.27 13.62 -26.45
C GLY A 471 -12.77 14.99 -26.01
N CYS A 472 -11.87 15.95 -25.77
CA CYS A 472 -12.22 17.31 -25.37
C CYS A 472 -12.94 18.02 -26.50
N PHE A 473 -13.92 18.84 -26.16
CA PHE A 473 -14.77 19.48 -27.14
C PHE A 473 -15.17 20.89 -26.75
N ILE A 474 -15.56 21.66 -27.79
CA ILE A 474 -16.18 22.97 -27.64
C ILE A 474 -17.45 23.04 -28.46
N VAL A 475 -18.45 23.76 -27.97
CA VAL A 475 -19.69 24.04 -28.71
C VAL A 475 -19.78 25.52 -28.99
N SER A 476 -20.17 25.87 -30.23
CA SER A 476 -20.46 27.21 -30.66
C SER A 476 -21.74 27.21 -31.52
N ASN A 477 -22.15 28.34 -32.03
CA ASN A 477 -23.33 28.42 -32.88
C ASN A 477 -23.22 29.49 -33.97
N PHE A 478 -24.07 29.37 -34.96
CA PHE A 478 -24.31 30.34 -36.01
C PHE A 478 -25.80 30.32 -36.43
N THR A 479 -26.23 31.29 -37.19
CA THR A 479 -27.62 31.34 -37.63
C THR A 479 -27.75 31.07 -39.13
N ILE A 480 -28.85 30.41 -39.49
CA ILE A 480 -29.30 30.28 -40.87
C ILE A 480 -30.60 31.06 -41.06
N SER A 481 -30.77 31.77 -42.19
CA SER A 481 -31.96 32.55 -42.47
C SER A 481 -32.40 32.45 -43.91
N ALA A 482 -33.67 32.16 -44.09
CA ALA A 482 -34.35 32.24 -45.39
C ALA A 482 -34.80 33.68 -45.64
N THR A 483 -34.30 34.27 -46.72
CA THR A 483 -34.62 35.65 -47.09
C THR A 483 -35.59 35.64 -48.27
N SER A 484 -36.76 36.27 -48.05
CA SER A 484 -37.78 36.32 -49.11
C SER A 484 -37.30 37.12 -50.32
N LEU A 485 -37.68 36.64 -51.50
CA LEU A 485 -37.39 37.33 -52.76
C LEU A 485 -38.10 38.71 -52.76
N PRO A 486 -37.47 39.74 -53.36
CA PRO A 486 -38.18 40.97 -53.62
C PRO A 486 -39.32 40.74 -54.62
N VAL A 487 -40.47 41.27 -54.30
CA VAL A 487 -41.60 41.22 -55.21
C VAL A 487 -41.73 42.59 -55.91
N PRO A 488 -41.21 42.71 -57.13
CA PRO A 488 -41.31 43.95 -57.85
C PRO A 488 -42.73 44.18 -58.33
N VAL A 489 -43.13 45.46 -58.41
CA VAL A 489 -44.40 45.84 -58.99
C VAL A 489 -44.27 45.82 -60.52
N GLN A 490 -45.28 45.29 -61.22
CA GLN A 490 -45.34 45.34 -62.68
C GLN A 490 -45.47 46.82 -63.11
N PRO A 491 -44.49 47.38 -63.83
CA PRO A 491 -44.62 48.75 -64.29
C PRO A 491 -45.63 48.87 -65.43
N ILE A 492 -46.23 50.03 -65.54
CA ILE A 492 -47.05 50.38 -66.69
C ILE A 492 -46.17 50.53 -67.92
N ASP A 493 -46.69 50.18 -69.09
CA ASP A 493 -45.93 50.38 -70.36
C ASP A 493 -45.44 51.78 -70.44
N TYR A 494 -44.16 51.92 -70.96
CA TYR A 494 -43.53 53.18 -71.09
C TYR A 494 -43.80 53.73 -72.51
N GLU A 495 -44.78 54.61 -72.64
CA GLU A 495 -45.22 55.17 -73.90
C GLU A 495 -44.64 56.56 -74.06
N ILE A 496 -44.09 56.80 -75.24
CA ILE A 496 -43.61 58.06 -75.67
C ILE A 496 -44.13 58.29 -77.13
N CYS A 497 -44.54 59.51 -77.44
CA CYS A 497 -44.90 59.87 -78.84
C CYS A 497 -43.63 59.85 -79.74
N ASP A 498 -43.76 59.28 -80.93
CA ASP A 498 -42.72 59.34 -81.93
C ASP A 498 -42.27 60.73 -82.18
N ASP A 499 -40.97 60.96 -82.30
CA ASP A 499 -40.36 62.25 -82.53
C ASP A 499 -39.26 62.15 -83.61
N ASN A 500 -38.71 63.25 -84.04
CA ASN A 500 -37.65 63.28 -85.08
C ASN A 500 -36.25 63.00 -84.51
N SER A 501 -36.08 62.32 -83.35
CA SER A 501 -34.77 62.11 -82.72
C SER A 501 -33.88 61.14 -83.49
N ASP A 502 -34.44 60.27 -84.28
CA ASP A 502 -33.73 59.35 -85.18
C ASP A 502 -33.73 59.79 -86.65
N GLY A 503 -34.46 60.87 -86.97
CA GLY A 503 -34.53 61.49 -88.30
C GLY A 503 -35.86 61.19 -89.04
N ASP A 504 -36.89 60.48 -88.45
CA ASP A 504 -38.17 60.22 -88.96
C ASP A 504 -39.22 60.18 -87.84
N ASP A 505 -40.24 61.03 -87.78
CA ASP A 505 -41.23 61.22 -86.73
C ASP A 505 -42.50 60.31 -86.93
N THR A 506 -42.43 59.30 -87.79
CA THR A 506 -43.54 58.41 -88.15
C THR A 506 -43.18 56.92 -88.18
N ASN A 507 -41.94 56.57 -87.91
CA ASN A 507 -41.42 55.20 -88.06
C ASN A 507 -41.60 54.30 -86.78
N GLY A 508 -41.98 54.90 -85.63
CA GLY A 508 -42.18 54.18 -84.34
C GLY A 508 -40.90 53.91 -83.58
N PHE A 509 -39.72 54.45 -84.00
CA PHE A 509 -38.46 54.30 -83.30
C PHE A 509 -38.13 55.55 -82.49
N ILE A 510 -37.80 55.42 -81.22
CA ILE A 510 -37.47 56.51 -80.30
C ILE A 510 -36.15 56.19 -79.59
N GLN A 511 -35.32 57.25 -79.47
CA GLN A 511 -34.01 57.14 -78.79
C GLN A 511 -33.99 57.67 -77.34
N ASN A 512 -35.16 57.98 -76.77
CA ASN A 512 -35.27 58.77 -75.56
C ASN A 512 -35.94 58.05 -74.37
N PHE A 513 -36.01 56.73 -74.32
CA PHE A 513 -36.54 56.02 -73.16
C PHE A 513 -35.53 56.14 -72.02
N LEU A 514 -35.86 56.89 -70.97
CA LEU A 514 -35.05 56.97 -69.76
C LEU A 514 -35.60 55.94 -68.75
N LEU A 515 -35.02 54.69 -68.77
CA LEU A 515 -35.53 53.58 -68.00
C LEU A 515 -35.45 53.75 -66.48
N SER A 516 -34.48 54.56 -65.96
CA SER A 516 -34.43 54.90 -64.54
C SER A 516 -35.68 55.62 -63.98
N SER A 517 -36.49 56.20 -64.87
CA SER A 517 -37.76 56.83 -64.46
C SER A 517 -38.79 55.84 -63.97
N LYS A 518 -38.66 54.53 -64.30
CA LYS A 518 -39.49 53.44 -63.88
C LYS A 518 -39.06 52.77 -62.56
N ASP A 519 -37.86 53.12 -62.06
CA ASP A 519 -37.30 52.50 -60.87
C ASP A 519 -38.27 52.55 -59.64
N ASN A 520 -38.85 53.70 -59.35
CA ASN A 520 -39.79 53.87 -58.24
C ASN A 520 -41.11 53.07 -58.43
N GLU A 521 -41.57 52.96 -59.66
CA GLU A 521 -42.77 52.20 -59.97
C GLU A 521 -42.53 50.70 -59.76
N ILE A 522 -41.36 50.19 -60.18
CA ILE A 522 -40.95 48.78 -60.04
C ILE A 522 -40.71 48.47 -58.55
N LEU A 523 -40.06 49.36 -57.79
CA LEU A 523 -39.83 49.17 -56.37
C LEU A 523 -41.12 49.18 -55.56
N GLY A 524 -42.12 49.97 -55.95
CA GLY A 524 -43.36 50.06 -55.19
C GLY A 524 -43.12 50.44 -53.73
N SER A 525 -43.29 49.49 -52.79
CA SER A 525 -43.05 49.70 -51.38
C SER A 525 -41.68 49.19 -50.90
N LEU A 526 -40.85 48.65 -51.81
CA LEU A 526 -39.50 48.17 -51.47
C LEU A 526 -38.56 49.34 -51.17
N ASP A 527 -37.67 49.17 -50.19
CA ASP A 527 -36.67 50.18 -49.81
C ASP A 527 -35.58 50.30 -50.87
N ALA A 528 -35.55 51.42 -51.61
CA ALA A 528 -34.60 51.67 -52.66
C ALA A 528 -33.09 51.60 -52.20
N SER A 529 -32.82 51.65 -50.91
CA SER A 529 -31.46 51.52 -50.37
C SER A 529 -30.98 50.07 -50.29
N GLN A 530 -31.92 49.11 -50.32
CA GLN A 530 -31.66 47.67 -50.17
C GLN A 530 -31.72 46.90 -51.49
N TYR A 531 -32.26 47.49 -52.56
CA TYR A 531 -32.45 46.78 -53.84
C TYR A 531 -31.83 47.53 -55.00
N THR A 532 -31.26 46.79 -55.91
CA THR A 532 -30.70 47.34 -57.15
C THR A 532 -31.60 46.86 -58.33
N ILE A 533 -32.04 47.78 -59.19
CA ILE A 533 -32.78 47.48 -60.42
C ILE A 533 -31.83 47.50 -61.58
N SER A 534 -31.80 46.44 -62.36
CA SER A 534 -31.16 46.37 -63.68
C SER A 534 -32.22 46.11 -64.75
N TYR A 535 -31.95 46.58 -65.96
CA TYR A 535 -32.80 46.40 -67.11
C TYR A 535 -32.04 45.58 -68.12
N HIS A 536 -32.74 44.64 -68.77
CA HIS A 536 -32.14 43.70 -69.71
C HIS A 536 -32.97 43.62 -70.99
N THR A 537 -32.33 43.28 -72.09
CA THR A 537 -33.02 43.12 -73.39
C THR A 537 -33.68 41.77 -73.53
N SER A 538 -33.43 40.81 -72.65
CA SER A 538 -34.05 39.53 -72.61
C SER A 538 -34.42 39.08 -71.21
N LEU A 539 -35.44 38.19 -71.09
CA LEU A 539 -35.85 37.56 -69.85
C LEU A 539 -34.70 36.76 -69.23
N ILE A 540 -33.97 35.98 -70.06
CA ILE A 540 -32.82 35.19 -69.59
C ILE A 540 -31.73 36.08 -69.06
N GLY A 541 -31.45 37.23 -69.76
CA GLY A 541 -30.49 38.20 -69.28
C GLY A 541 -30.87 38.79 -67.93
N ALA A 542 -32.12 39.10 -67.69
CA ALA A 542 -32.63 39.57 -66.41
C ALA A 542 -32.52 38.51 -65.31
N GLN A 543 -32.86 37.25 -65.60
CA GLN A 543 -32.79 36.13 -64.65
C GLN A 543 -31.38 35.74 -64.25
N THR A 544 -30.43 35.90 -65.18
CA THR A 544 -29.01 35.53 -64.95
C THR A 544 -28.11 36.73 -64.61
N ASN A 545 -28.67 37.93 -64.54
CA ASN A 545 -27.95 39.20 -64.42
C ASN A 545 -26.79 39.30 -65.43
N ASN A 546 -27.05 38.93 -66.69
CA ASN A 546 -26.01 38.86 -67.71
C ASN A 546 -25.53 40.26 -68.09
N SER A 547 -24.22 40.55 -67.88
CA SER A 547 -23.60 41.84 -68.14
C SER A 547 -23.57 42.27 -69.62
N THR A 548 -23.70 41.31 -70.56
CA THR A 548 -23.75 41.58 -72.01
C THR A 548 -25.14 41.98 -72.49
N ASP A 549 -26.14 41.82 -71.69
CA ASP A 549 -27.55 42.03 -72.00
C ASP A 549 -28.14 43.19 -71.17
N VAL A 550 -27.32 43.80 -70.24
CA VAL A 550 -27.75 44.85 -69.37
C VAL A 550 -27.84 46.17 -70.09
N ILE A 551 -28.92 46.92 -69.88
CA ILE A 551 -29.14 48.25 -70.40
C ILE A 551 -28.69 49.30 -69.38
N ASN A 552 -27.89 50.27 -69.76
CA ASN A 552 -27.58 51.41 -68.89
C ASN A 552 -28.82 52.32 -68.74
N LYS A 553 -29.50 52.16 -67.62
CA LYS A 553 -30.79 52.80 -67.31
C LYS A 553 -30.69 54.37 -67.19
N PHE A 554 -29.49 54.90 -67.00
CA PHE A 554 -29.26 56.30 -66.83
C PHE A 554 -28.97 57.03 -68.21
N ASN A 555 -28.81 56.23 -69.27
CA ASN A 555 -28.69 56.73 -70.61
C ASN A 555 -29.99 56.56 -71.37
N PRO A 556 -30.34 57.49 -72.32
CA PRO A 556 -31.46 57.25 -73.21
C PRO A 556 -31.34 55.92 -73.96
N TYR A 557 -32.39 55.11 -73.90
CA TYR A 557 -32.45 53.80 -74.58
C TYR A 557 -33.31 53.93 -75.84
N SER A 558 -32.83 53.34 -76.93
CA SER A 558 -33.57 53.29 -78.19
C SER A 558 -34.33 51.94 -78.26
N ASN A 559 -35.62 51.96 -78.58
CA ASN A 559 -36.35 50.76 -78.90
C ASN A 559 -35.80 50.09 -80.18
N THR A 560 -35.81 48.78 -80.23
CA THR A 560 -35.28 47.95 -81.31
C THR A 560 -36.39 47.23 -82.11
N SER A 561 -37.63 47.40 -81.68
CA SER A 561 -38.85 46.89 -82.33
C SER A 561 -40.03 47.85 -82.08
N ILE A 562 -41.02 47.82 -82.92
CA ILE A 562 -42.27 48.61 -82.86
C ILE A 562 -43.36 47.73 -82.33
#